data_303758264e350691fc4d1b626ec2df5c
#
_entry.id   303758264e350691fc4d1b626ec2df5c
#
_cell.length_a   1.000
_cell.length_b   1.000
_cell.length_c   1.000
_cell.angle_alpha   90.00
_cell.angle_beta   90.00
_cell.angle_gamma   90.00
#
_symmetry.space_group_name_H-M   'P 1'
#
loop_
_entity.id
_entity.type
_entity.pdbx_description
1 polymer ?
#
loop_
_entity_poly.entity_id
_entity_poly.type
_entity_poly.pdbx_seq_one_letter_code
_entity_poly.pdbx_strand_id
1 'polypeptide(L)'
;FYGKQYQTKEQREDLKLVFNKVKGAGVLDYVAAWYYKAAQYIKNTNIKVAFVSTSSISQGEQTGILWNELLNNYNIKIHFAHQTFNWTNEAKGKAAVHCVIVGFANFDTKDKFLFEYDDIKDEPHVKKVKNINPYLVEAQDLVIYKRTKPINQNIPQVYKGNQPTEGGFLLLNKEEKEELENKYPLINLLIKPVISGREFLNNIPRWCFWLLNISPKEINKYPELLERIKSVKKMRLESSFKPTRELASYPTLFRDVKNPESFIVIPATTSERRKYIPFGFFDKNHIPLNSVYIIPNGTIYNFGVLMSEMHMTWVKYTCGRLESRFRYSKDIVYNNFPWPKEPSE
;
A
#
# COMPACT_ATOMS: atom_id res chain seq x y z
N PHE A 1 6.34 -14.07 9.32
CA PHE A 1 5.69 -13.47 8.14
C PHE A 1 6.30 -14.03 6.86
N TYR A 2 5.49 -14.77 6.11
CA TYR A 2 5.87 -15.34 4.81
C TYR A 2 4.88 -14.88 3.73
N GLY A 3 4.88 -13.58 3.48
CA GLY A 3 4.11 -12.99 2.38
C GLY A 3 4.61 -13.49 1.03
N LYS A 4 3.80 -13.36 -0.01
CA LYS A 4 4.01 -13.89 -1.38
C LYS A 4 5.44 -13.75 -1.91
N GLN A 5 6.10 -12.64 -1.63
CA GLN A 5 7.46 -12.34 -2.12
C GLN A 5 8.56 -13.19 -1.47
N TYR A 6 8.31 -13.74 -0.27
CA TYR A 6 9.26 -14.55 0.49
C TYR A 6 8.96 -16.05 0.41
N GLN A 7 7.80 -16.45 -0.11
CA GLN A 7 7.40 -17.85 -0.24
C GLN A 7 8.24 -18.55 -1.30
N THR A 8 8.69 -19.77 -0.96
CA THR A 8 9.32 -20.69 -1.93
C THR A 8 8.30 -21.17 -2.95
N LYS A 9 8.77 -21.90 -3.97
CA LYS A 9 7.90 -22.51 -4.98
C LYS A 9 6.96 -23.54 -4.34
N GLU A 10 7.49 -24.38 -3.46
CA GLU A 10 6.76 -25.42 -2.73
C GLU A 10 5.67 -24.78 -1.85
N GLN A 11 5.99 -23.75 -1.08
CA GLN A 11 5.01 -23.03 -0.24
C GLN A 11 3.88 -22.40 -1.07
N ARG A 12 4.16 -21.91 -2.26
CA ARG A 12 3.11 -21.41 -3.17
C ARG A 12 2.24 -22.51 -3.74
N GLU A 13 2.80 -23.71 -3.96
CA GLU A 13 2.07 -24.90 -4.39
C GLU A 13 1.18 -25.41 -3.24
N ASP A 14 1.66 -25.45 -2.01
CA ASP A 14 0.86 -25.77 -0.81
C ASP A 14 -0.35 -24.83 -0.69
N LEU A 15 -0.13 -23.51 -0.81
CA LEU A 15 -1.23 -22.56 -0.78
C LEU A 15 -2.26 -22.81 -1.89
N LYS A 16 -1.82 -23.16 -3.09
CA LYS A 16 -2.74 -23.51 -4.20
C LYS A 16 -3.54 -24.76 -3.88
N LEU A 17 -2.93 -25.77 -3.26
CA LEU A 17 -3.63 -27.00 -2.87
C LEU A 17 -4.67 -26.71 -1.76
N VAL A 18 -4.29 -25.96 -0.73
CA VAL A 18 -5.18 -25.62 0.37
C VAL A 18 -6.35 -24.75 -0.10
N PHE A 19 -6.07 -23.71 -0.88
CA PHE A 19 -7.07 -22.74 -1.36
C PHE A 19 -7.56 -23.02 -2.80
N ASN A 20 -7.63 -24.25 -3.21
CA ASN A 20 -7.80 -24.72 -4.58
C ASN A 20 -8.82 -23.91 -5.44
N LYS A 21 -9.94 -23.48 -4.86
CA LYS A 21 -11.00 -22.74 -5.58
C LYS A 21 -11.17 -21.29 -5.11
N VAL A 22 -10.33 -20.83 -4.19
CA VAL A 22 -10.47 -19.48 -3.61
C VAL A 22 -9.80 -18.46 -4.52
N LYS A 23 -10.62 -17.60 -5.12
CA LYS A 23 -10.14 -16.54 -6.01
C LYS A 23 -9.26 -15.54 -5.23
N GLY A 24 -8.08 -15.26 -5.75
CA GLY A 24 -7.17 -14.28 -5.14
C GLY A 24 -6.24 -14.85 -4.07
N ALA A 25 -6.35 -16.11 -3.69
CA ALA A 25 -5.55 -16.71 -2.59
C ALA A 25 -4.02 -16.61 -2.79
N GLY A 26 -3.56 -16.45 -4.03
CA GLY A 26 -2.12 -16.30 -4.33
C GLY A 26 -1.43 -15.04 -3.78
N VAL A 27 -2.16 -14.12 -3.11
CA VAL A 27 -1.58 -12.96 -2.41
C VAL A 27 -1.53 -13.15 -0.90
N LEU A 28 -2.12 -14.25 -0.38
CA LEU A 28 -2.18 -14.53 1.04
C LEU A 28 -0.80 -14.81 1.63
N ASP A 29 -0.62 -14.43 2.90
CA ASP A 29 0.46 -14.89 3.74
C ASP A 29 0.31 -16.40 3.97
N TYR A 30 1.43 -17.12 4.09
CA TYR A 30 1.41 -18.57 4.27
C TYR A 30 0.62 -19.00 5.50
N VAL A 31 0.61 -18.19 6.57
CA VAL A 31 -0.15 -18.46 7.80
C VAL A 31 -1.67 -18.55 7.55
N ALA A 32 -2.20 -17.95 6.51
CA ALA A 32 -3.63 -18.00 6.18
C ALA A 32 -4.11 -19.45 5.93
N ALA A 33 -3.21 -20.34 5.45
CA ALA A 33 -3.53 -21.74 5.23
C ALA A 33 -3.91 -22.47 6.53
N TRP A 34 -3.30 -22.09 7.65
CA TRP A 34 -3.63 -22.69 8.97
C TRP A 34 -5.04 -22.34 9.41
N TYR A 35 -5.45 -21.08 9.25
CA TYR A 35 -6.82 -20.64 9.52
C TYR A 35 -7.84 -21.39 8.67
N TYR A 36 -7.55 -21.52 7.38
CA TYR A 36 -8.45 -22.23 6.45
C TYR A 36 -8.56 -23.72 6.77
N LYS A 37 -7.44 -24.40 7.02
CA LYS A 37 -7.42 -25.82 7.44
C LYS A 37 -8.12 -26.05 8.78
N ALA A 38 -7.91 -25.13 9.73
CA ALA A 38 -8.60 -25.21 11.03
C ALA A 38 -10.12 -25.06 10.84
N ALA A 39 -10.59 -24.13 10.03
CA ALA A 39 -12.02 -23.95 9.74
C ALA A 39 -12.63 -25.22 9.08
N GLN A 40 -11.88 -25.88 8.19
CA GLN A 40 -12.29 -27.18 7.63
C GLN A 40 -12.39 -28.25 8.70
N TYR A 41 -11.38 -28.34 9.58
CA TYR A 41 -11.28 -29.36 10.61
C TYR A 41 -12.39 -29.27 11.66
N ILE A 42 -12.74 -28.04 12.10
CA ILE A 42 -13.74 -27.80 13.15
C ILE A 42 -15.18 -27.73 12.62
N LYS A 43 -15.39 -27.88 11.31
CA LYS A 43 -16.72 -27.78 10.70
C LYS A 43 -17.70 -28.78 11.33
N ASN A 44 -18.85 -28.28 11.81
CA ASN A 44 -19.90 -29.04 12.47
C ASN A 44 -19.45 -29.74 13.77
N THR A 45 -18.50 -29.16 14.49
CA THR A 45 -18.02 -29.63 15.80
C THR A 45 -18.17 -28.53 16.85
N ASN A 46 -17.95 -28.89 18.14
CA ASN A 46 -17.87 -27.91 19.23
C ASN A 46 -16.43 -27.50 19.57
N ILE A 47 -15.49 -27.74 18.65
CA ILE A 47 -14.07 -27.42 18.84
C ILE A 47 -13.84 -25.92 18.70
N LYS A 48 -13.09 -25.36 19.62
CA LYS A 48 -12.57 -23.99 19.57
C LYS A 48 -11.11 -24.01 19.15
N VAL A 49 -10.71 -23.04 18.35
CA VAL A 49 -9.34 -22.87 17.88
C VAL A 49 -8.84 -21.48 18.23
N ALA A 50 -7.57 -21.37 18.55
CA ALA A 50 -6.90 -20.08 18.68
C ALA A 50 -5.52 -20.12 18.05
N PHE A 51 -5.17 -19.05 17.36
CA PHE A 51 -3.84 -18.88 16.74
C PHE A 51 -3.21 -17.55 17.11
N VAL A 52 -1.90 -17.60 17.35
CA VAL A 52 -1.03 -16.44 17.26
C VAL A 52 -0.51 -16.37 15.83
N SER A 53 -0.66 -15.24 15.18
CA SER A 53 -0.20 -15.07 13.82
C SER A 53 0.21 -13.61 13.53
N THR A 54 0.82 -13.39 12.37
CA THR A 54 1.06 -12.03 11.91
C THR A 54 -0.26 -11.29 11.68
N SER A 55 -0.27 -9.99 11.93
CA SER A 55 -1.45 -9.12 11.76
C SER A 55 -1.94 -9.04 10.30
N SER A 56 -1.21 -9.60 9.35
CA SER A 56 -1.56 -9.62 7.92
C SER A 56 -2.93 -10.24 7.63
N ILE A 57 -3.41 -11.18 8.45
CA ILE A 57 -4.71 -11.84 8.28
C ILE A 57 -5.91 -10.92 8.55
N SER A 58 -5.71 -9.84 9.28
CA SER A 58 -6.75 -8.87 9.67
C SER A 58 -6.57 -7.50 9.02
N GLN A 59 -5.75 -7.39 7.97
CA GLN A 59 -5.38 -6.12 7.34
C GLN A 59 -5.31 -6.20 5.82
N GLY A 60 -5.69 -5.09 5.17
CA GLY A 60 -5.54 -4.92 3.73
C GLY A 60 -6.33 -5.93 2.88
N GLU A 61 -5.75 -6.32 1.75
CA GLU A 61 -6.38 -7.19 0.76
C GLU A 61 -6.62 -8.62 1.29
N GLN A 62 -5.77 -9.09 2.18
CA GLN A 62 -5.81 -10.47 2.69
C GLN A 62 -7.05 -10.75 3.52
N THR A 63 -7.49 -9.77 4.31
CA THR A 63 -8.69 -9.89 5.17
C THR A 63 -9.91 -10.26 4.36
N GLY A 64 -10.15 -9.56 3.25
CA GLY A 64 -11.30 -9.84 2.38
C GLY A 64 -11.28 -11.25 1.78
N ILE A 65 -10.10 -11.73 1.37
CA ILE A 65 -9.96 -13.05 0.74
C ILE A 65 -10.12 -14.17 1.77
N LEU A 66 -9.38 -14.11 2.87
CA LEU A 66 -9.41 -15.16 3.90
C LEU A 66 -10.74 -15.23 4.62
N TRP A 67 -11.18 -14.10 5.19
CA TRP A 67 -12.34 -14.09 6.07
C TRP A 67 -13.67 -14.23 5.34
N ASN A 68 -13.74 -13.88 4.06
CA ASN A 68 -14.93 -14.23 3.27
C ASN A 68 -15.17 -15.74 3.25
N GLU A 69 -14.13 -16.52 3.06
CA GLU A 69 -14.21 -17.97 3.09
C GLU A 69 -14.59 -18.49 4.48
N LEU A 70 -13.93 -17.98 5.51
CA LEU A 70 -14.15 -18.43 6.89
C LEU A 70 -15.57 -18.13 7.38
N LEU A 71 -16.08 -16.91 7.09
CA LEU A 71 -17.41 -16.49 7.52
C LEU A 71 -18.53 -17.20 6.74
N ASN A 72 -18.43 -17.21 5.40
CA ASN A 72 -19.53 -17.63 4.55
C ASN A 72 -19.58 -19.14 4.28
N ASN A 73 -18.41 -19.80 4.17
CA ASN A 73 -18.35 -21.23 3.84
C ASN A 73 -18.19 -22.14 5.05
N TYR A 74 -17.67 -21.59 6.17
CA TYR A 74 -17.44 -22.34 7.40
C TYR A 74 -18.18 -21.78 8.61
N ASN A 75 -18.96 -20.72 8.46
CA ASN A 75 -19.72 -20.07 9.54
C ASN A 75 -18.85 -19.74 10.78
N ILE A 76 -17.60 -19.35 10.55
CA ILE A 76 -16.67 -19.03 11.64
C ILE A 76 -17.13 -17.78 12.37
N LYS A 77 -17.06 -17.81 13.69
CA LYS A 77 -17.28 -16.69 14.60
C LYS A 77 -16.06 -16.46 15.46
N ILE A 78 -15.64 -15.22 15.58
CA ILE A 78 -14.51 -14.83 16.44
C ILE A 78 -15.05 -14.69 17.87
N HIS A 79 -14.48 -15.43 18.80
CA HIS A 79 -14.88 -15.44 20.21
C HIS A 79 -14.04 -14.48 21.04
N PHE A 80 -12.75 -14.38 20.74
CA PHE A 80 -11.87 -13.36 21.29
C PHE A 80 -10.78 -12.97 20.30
N ALA A 81 -10.25 -11.77 20.46
CA ALA A 81 -9.11 -11.35 19.68
C ALA A 81 -8.23 -10.37 20.46
N HIS A 82 -6.91 -10.52 20.31
CA HIS A 82 -5.95 -9.47 20.59
C HIS A 82 -5.70 -8.70 19.31
N GLN A 83 -5.91 -7.38 19.35
CA GLN A 83 -5.50 -6.48 18.29
C GLN A 83 -3.98 -6.55 18.09
N THR A 84 -3.46 -5.83 17.12
CA THR A 84 -2.02 -5.86 16.81
C THR A 84 -1.18 -5.43 18.01
N PHE A 85 -0.28 -6.30 18.42
CA PHE A 85 0.72 -6.03 19.46
C PHE A 85 2.12 -6.46 19.00
N ASN A 86 3.14 -5.96 19.70
CA ASN A 86 4.52 -6.28 19.38
C ASN A 86 4.92 -7.60 20.06
N TRP A 87 5.24 -8.63 19.25
CA TRP A 87 5.74 -9.89 19.81
C TRP A 87 7.18 -9.71 20.28
N THR A 88 7.42 -9.87 21.56
CA THR A 88 8.76 -9.91 22.15
C THR A 88 9.06 -11.36 22.60
N ASN A 89 10.17 -11.91 22.17
CA ASN A 89 10.70 -13.16 22.71
C ASN A 89 12.13 -12.93 23.23
N GLU A 90 12.56 -13.78 24.16
CA GLU A 90 13.89 -13.72 24.74
C GLU A 90 14.98 -14.32 23.84
N ALA A 91 14.64 -14.86 22.69
CA ALA A 91 15.57 -15.50 21.76
C ALA A 91 16.54 -14.51 21.10
N LYS A 92 17.79 -14.94 20.91
CA LYS A 92 18.79 -14.21 20.11
C LYS A 92 18.29 -14.11 18.66
N GLY A 93 18.12 -12.88 18.16
CA GLY A 93 17.61 -12.61 16.83
C GLY A 93 16.16 -12.11 16.88
N LYS A 94 15.92 -10.98 17.56
CA LYS A 94 14.61 -10.34 17.73
C LYS A 94 13.97 -10.01 16.38
N ALA A 95 13.09 -10.86 15.89
CA ALA A 95 12.14 -10.48 14.88
C ALA A 95 11.09 -9.57 15.54
N ALA A 96 11.12 -8.28 15.30
CA ALA A 96 10.04 -7.38 15.69
C ALA A 96 8.83 -7.68 14.78
N VAL A 97 7.99 -8.64 15.18
CA VAL A 97 6.83 -9.06 14.41
C VAL A 97 5.57 -8.53 15.08
N HIS A 98 4.74 -7.88 14.29
CA HIS A 98 3.42 -7.44 14.74
C HIS A 98 2.45 -8.61 14.64
N CYS A 99 1.98 -9.08 15.79
CA CYS A 99 1.11 -10.24 15.92
C CYS A 99 -0.32 -9.86 16.29
N VAL A 100 -1.21 -10.78 16.04
CA VAL A 100 -2.58 -10.81 16.55
C VAL A 100 -2.83 -12.19 17.16
N ILE A 101 -3.76 -12.29 18.11
CA ILE A 101 -4.28 -13.57 18.58
C ILE A 101 -5.76 -13.62 18.24
N VAL A 102 -6.20 -14.69 17.61
CA VAL A 102 -7.61 -14.83 17.22
C VAL A 102 -8.12 -16.21 17.65
N GLY A 103 -9.10 -16.20 18.54
CA GLY A 103 -9.84 -17.39 18.95
C GLY A 103 -11.19 -17.44 18.25
N PHE A 104 -11.51 -18.58 17.64
CA PHE A 104 -12.70 -18.73 16.81
C PHE A 104 -13.28 -20.16 16.85
N ALA A 105 -14.53 -20.27 16.44
CA ALA A 105 -15.23 -21.54 16.26
C ALA A 105 -16.26 -21.44 15.13
N ASN A 106 -16.91 -22.54 14.73
CA ASN A 106 -18.00 -22.52 13.77
C ASN A 106 -19.39 -22.41 14.42
N PHE A 107 -19.45 -21.99 15.68
CA PHE A 107 -20.66 -21.63 16.42
C PHE A 107 -20.42 -20.31 17.15
N ASP A 108 -21.51 -19.64 17.54
CA ASP A 108 -21.42 -18.37 18.23
C ASP A 108 -21.37 -18.51 19.76
N THR A 109 -20.95 -17.44 20.45
CA THR A 109 -20.94 -17.32 21.91
C THR A 109 -21.43 -15.94 22.32
N LYS A 110 -22.07 -15.87 23.51
CA LYS A 110 -22.55 -14.61 24.07
C LYS A 110 -21.41 -13.76 24.63
N ASP A 111 -20.36 -14.41 25.12
CA ASP A 111 -19.24 -13.75 25.77
C ASP A 111 -18.06 -13.71 24.80
N LYS A 112 -17.86 -12.53 24.20
CA LYS A 112 -16.73 -12.23 23.32
C LYS A 112 -15.84 -11.19 23.97
N PHE A 113 -14.53 -11.34 23.83
CA PHE A 113 -13.56 -10.47 24.46
C PHE A 113 -12.59 -9.88 23.42
N LEU A 114 -12.52 -8.58 23.36
CA LEU A 114 -11.56 -7.85 22.55
C LEU A 114 -10.49 -7.24 23.46
N PHE A 115 -9.24 -7.51 23.11
CA PHE A 115 -8.05 -6.99 23.78
C PHE A 115 -7.46 -5.89 22.92
N GLU A 116 -7.64 -4.64 23.36
CA GLU A 116 -7.22 -3.42 22.65
C GLU A 116 -5.95 -2.88 23.30
N TYR A 117 -5.08 -2.26 22.51
CA TYR A 117 -3.79 -1.71 22.94
C TYR A 117 -3.73 -0.23 22.59
N ASP A 118 -3.41 0.64 23.55
CA ASP A 118 -3.17 2.07 23.31
C ASP A 118 -1.85 2.28 22.54
N ASP A 119 -0.79 1.58 22.94
CA ASP A 119 0.43 1.37 22.17
C ASP A 119 0.68 -0.13 22.03
N ILE A 120 1.25 -0.56 20.92
CA ILE A 120 1.53 -1.97 20.60
C ILE A 120 2.49 -2.67 21.58
N LYS A 121 3.08 -1.93 22.53
CA LYS A 121 4.00 -2.39 23.57
C LYS A 121 3.36 -2.45 24.95
N ASP A 122 2.15 -1.89 25.10
CA ASP A 122 1.45 -1.80 26.37
C ASP A 122 0.71 -3.12 26.70
N GLU A 123 0.24 -3.21 27.94
CA GLU A 123 -0.71 -4.23 28.35
C GLU A 123 -2.09 -3.94 27.73
N PRO A 124 -2.84 -4.96 27.33
CA PRO A 124 -4.13 -4.76 26.69
C PRO A 124 -5.23 -4.35 27.66
N HIS A 125 -6.13 -3.51 27.18
CA HIS A 125 -7.42 -3.29 27.81
C HIS A 125 -8.43 -4.34 27.32
N VAL A 126 -9.08 -5.03 28.25
CA VAL A 126 -10.05 -6.08 27.94
C VAL A 126 -11.44 -5.48 27.86
N LYS A 127 -12.12 -5.66 26.72
CA LYS A 127 -13.48 -5.21 26.50
C LYS A 127 -14.40 -6.37 26.17
N LYS A 128 -15.51 -6.50 26.89
CA LYS A 128 -16.58 -7.42 26.50
C LYS A 128 -17.40 -6.78 25.36
N VAL A 129 -17.56 -7.51 24.25
CA VAL A 129 -18.17 -6.98 23.01
C VAL A 129 -19.25 -7.93 22.49
N LYS A 130 -20.16 -7.39 21.67
CA LYS A 130 -21.24 -8.17 21.06
C LYS A 130 -20.77 -8.99 19.87
N ASN A 131 -19.86 -8.44 19.07
CA ASN A 131 -19.28 -9.11 17.92
C ASN A 131 -17.86 -8.62 17.69
N ILE A 132 -17.00 -9.48 17.12
CA ILE A 132 -15.64 -9.12 16.66
C ILE A 132 -15.59 -9.46 15.17
N ASN A 133 -15.38 -8.45 14.35
CA ASN A 133 -15.30 -8.63 12.90
C ASN A 133 -13.86 -8.99 12.44
N PRO A 134 -13.65 -9.34 11.18
CA PRO A 134 -12.33 -9.69 10.63
C PRO A 134 -11.23 -8.63 10.77
N TYR A 135 -11.58 -7.38 11.03
CA TYR A 135 -10.61 -6.29 11.28
C TYR A 135 -10.27 -6.14 12.77
N LEU A 136 -10.73 -7.09 13.59
CA LEU A 136 -10.56 -7.16 15.04
C LEU A 136 -11.07 -5.91 15.76
N VAL A 137 -12.29 -5.51 15.42
CA VAL A 137 -13.04 -4.43 16.06
C VAL A 137 -14.45 -4.87 16.38
N GLU A 138 -15.08 -4.21 17.37
CA GLU A 138 -16.49 -4.39 17.69
C GLU A 138 -17.37 -3.79 16.59
N ALA A 139 -17.75 -4.60 15.62
CA ALA A 139 -18.65 -4.22 14.52
C ALA A 139 -19.30 -5.45 13.91
N GLN A 140 -20.27 -5.24 13.02
CA GLN A 140 -20.85 -6.31 12.21
C GLN A 140 -19.78 -6.98 11.32
N ASP A 141 -20.00 -8.26 11.00
CA ASP A 141 -19.11 -8.98 10.08
C ASP A 141 -19.14 -8.31 8.70
N LEU A 142 -18.02 -7.77 8.30
CA LEU A 142 -17.81 -7.08 7.05
C LEU A 142 -16.43 -7.45 6.48
N VAL A 143 -16.36 -7.67 5.19
CA VAL A 143 -15.11 -7.83 4.46
C VAL A 143 -15.03 -6.83 3.31
N ILE A 144 -13.84 -6.26 3.12
CA ILE A 144 -13.58 -5.27 2.08
C ILE A 144 -12.75 -5.92 0.98
N TYR A 145 -13.24 -5.79 -0.25
CA TYR A 145 -12.56 -6.33 -1.43
C TYR A 145 -11.87 -5.23 -2.20
N LYS A 146 -10.84 -5.63 -2.93
CA LYS A 146 -10.17 -4.77 -3.89
C LYS A 146 -11.14 -4.26 -4.96
N ARG A 147 -11.20 -2.94 -5.11
CA ARG A 147 -11.97 -2.24 -6.14
C ARG A 147 -11.04 -1.42 -7.03
N THR A 148 -11.29 -1.49 -8.34
CA THR A 148 -10.55 -0.70 -9.33
C THR A 148 -11.06 0.74 -9.45
N LYS A 149 -12.31 0.99 -9.02
CA LYS A 149 -12.99 2.30 -9.04
C LYS A 149 -13.63 2.58 -7.69
N PRO A 150 -13.78 3.86 -7.28
CA PRO A 150 -14.50 4.25 -6.08
C PRO A 150 -15.93 3.71 -6.06
N ILE A 151 -16.49 3.48 -4.85
CA ILE A 151 -17.89 3.12 -4.65
C ILE A 151 -18.79 4.24 -5.19
N ASN A 152 -18.47 5.47 -4.84
CA ASN A 152 -19.16 6.64 -5.38
C ASN A 152 -18.46 7.08 -6.68
N GLN A 153 -19.19 7.04 -7.80
CA GLN A 153 -18.64 7.33 -9.13
C GLN A 153 -18.29 8.82 -9.35
N ASN A 154 -18.85 9.71 -8.53
CA ASN A 154 -18.57 11.16 -8.60
C ASN A 154 -17.23 11.53 -7.95
N ILE A 155 -16.56 10.59 -7.28
CA ILE A 155 -15.26 10.84 -6.64
C ILE A 155 -14.14 10.68 -7.65
N PRO A 156 -13.14 11.59 -7.67
CA PRO A 156 -12.00 11.51 -8.59
C PRO A 156 -11.26 10.17 -8.46
N GLN A 157 -10.81 9.64 -9.59
CA GLN A 157 -9.99 8.44 -9.60
C GLN A 157 -8.58 8.74 -9.09
N VAL A 158 -8.01 7.78 -8.39
CA VAL A 158 -6.64 7.84 -7.89
C VAL A 158 -5.72 7.02 -8.78
N TYR A 159 -4.60 7.58 -9.13
CA TYR A 159 -3.56 6.93 -9.93
C TYR A 159 -2.27 6.81 -9.13
N LYS A 160 -1.49 5.78 -9.42
CA LYS A 160 -0.12 5.72 -8.96
C LYS A 160 0.74 6.70 -9.74
N GLY A 161 1.66 7.39 -9.09
CA GLY A 161 2.64 8.25 -9.75
C GLY A 161 3.51 7.50 -10.77
N ASN A 162 4.38 8.20 -11.46
CA ASN A 162 5.20 7.66 -12.53
C ASN A 162 6.21 6.64 -12.03
N GLN A 163 6.30 5.51 -12.72
CA GLN A 163 7.37 4.54 -12.53
C GLN A 163 8.54 4.94 -13.44
N PRO A 164 9.69 5.36 -12.92
CA PRO A 164 10.79 5.81 -13.77
C PRO A 164 11.36 4.70 -14.65
N THR A 165 11.76 3.57 -14.07
CA THR A 165 12.43 2.44 -14.76
C THR A 165 13.59 2.93 -15.64
N GLU A 166 14.51 3.72 -15.03
CA GLU A 166 15.61 4.40 -15.73
C GLU A 166 16.98 4.23 -15.05
N GLY A 167 17.05 3.40 -14.00
CA GLY A 167 18.30 3.06 -13.32
C GLY A 167 18.92 4.16 -12.45
N GLY A 168 18.21 5.25 -12.18
CA GLY A 168 18.72 6.41 -11.45
C GLY A 168 19.40 7.45 -12.35
N PHE A 169 19.53 7.20 -13.65
CA PHE A 169 20.28 8.06 -14.56
C PHE A 169 19.57 9.38 -14.91
N LEU A 170 18.24 9.42 -14.84
CA LEU A 170 17.47 10.66 -15.11
C LEU A 170 17.07 11.39 -13.82
N LEU A 171 17.32 10.82 -12.65
CA LEU A 171 17.10 11.48 -11.37
C LEU A 171 18.36 12.27 -10.96
N LEU A 172 18.15 13.39 -10.27
CA LEU A 172 19.20 14.31 -9.85
C LEU A 172 19.06 14.63 -8.37
N ASN A 173 20.16 14.58 -7.63
CA ASN A 173 20.27 15.20 -6.32
C ASN A 173 20.58 16.71 -6.45
N LYS A 174 20.79 17.39 -5.33
CA LYS A 174 21.03 18.84 -5.32
C LYS A 174 22.36 19.18 -5.97
N GLU A 175 23.39 18.45 -5.64
CA GLU A 175 24.76 18.67 -6.11
C GLU A 175 24.86 18.47 -7.64
N GLU A 176 24.32 17.37 -8.14
CA GLU A 176 24.28 17.08 -9.58
C GLU A 176 23.52 18.14 -10.37
N LYS A 177 22.38 18.65 -9.81
CA LYS A 177 21.60 19.71 -10.43
C LYS A 177 22.40 21.01 -10.50
N GLU A 178 23.00 21.45 -9.40
CA GLU A 178 23.79 22.69 -9.32
C GLU A 178 25.00 22.63 -10.26
N GLU A 179 25.73 21.51 -10.34
CA GLU A 179 26.82 21.32 -11.27
C GLU A 179 26.38 21.46 -12.73
N LEU A 180 25.27 20.83 -13.10
CA LEU A 180 24.73 20.91 -14.45
C LEU A 180 24.25 22.32 -14.81
N GLU A 181 23.60 23.03 -13.88
CA GLU A 181 23.13 24.40 -14.11
C GLU A 181 24.29 25.39 -14.23
N ASN A 182 25.35 25.22 -13.45
CA ASN A 182 26.57 26.03 -13.58
C ASN A 182 27.25 25.84 -14.93
N LYS A 183 27.25 24.61 -15.46
CA LYS A 183 27.87 24.30 -16.74
C LYS A 183 26.98 24.67 -17.92
N TYR A 184 25.68 24.51 -17.77
CA TYR A 184 24.69 24.74 -18.83
C TYR A 184 23.48 25.52 -18.29
N PRO A 185 23.51 26.86 -18.26
CA PRO A 185 22.44 27.65 -17.63
C PRO A 185 21.03 27.38 -18.13
N LEU A 186 20.85 26.94 -19.39
CA LEU A 186 19.54 26.61 -19.96
C LEU A 186 19.07 25.18 -19.70
N ILE A 187 19.88 24.31 -19.09
CA ILE A 187 19.51 22.91 -18.83
C ILE A 187 18.38 22.81 -17.79
N ASN A 188 18.21 23.83 -16.95
CA ASN A 188 17.13 23.93 -15.98
C ASN A 188 15.73 23.83 -16.61
N LEU A 189 15.57 24.21 -17.89
CA LEU A 189 14.31 24.05 -18.62
C LEU A 189 13.91 22.59 -18.83
N LEU A 190 14.88 21.67 -18.76
CA LEU A 190 14.70 20.23 -18.90
C LEU A 190 14.56 19.53 -17.53
N ILE A 191 14.76 20.24 -16.43
CA ILE A 191 14.78 19.71 -15.07
C ILE A 191 13.50 20.09 -14.35
N LYS A 192 12.85 19.11 -13.72
CA LYS A 192 11.67 19.33 -12.87
C LYS A 192 11.85 18.70 -11.50
N PRO A 193 11.32 19.32 -10.43
CA PRO A 193 11.30 18.69 -9.11
C PRO A 193 10.41 17.45 -9.14
N VAL A 194 10.82 16.41 -8.40
CA VAL A 194 10.05 15.19 -8.23
C VAL A 194 9.40 15.14 -6.86
N ILE A 195 8.23 14.53 -6.81
CA ILE A 195 7.52 14.24 -5.56
C ILE A 195 7.40 12.72 -5.43
N SER A 196 8.13 12.17 -4.48
CA SER A 196 7.95 10.79 -4.01
C SER A 196 7.59 10.77 -2.53
N GLY A 197 7.30 9.60 -1.99
CA GLY A 197 6.98 9.49 -0.57
C GLY A 197 8.07 10.04 0.33
N ARG A 198 9.35 9.83 -0.01
CA ARG A 198 10.49 10.31 0.76
C ARG A 198 10.63 11.84 0.68
N GLU A 199 10.61 12.40 -0.52
CA GLU A 199 10.73 13.83 -0.77
C GLU A 199 9.59 14.59 -0.10
N PHE A 200 8.35 14.10 -0.26
CA PHE A 200 7.17 14.72 0.32
C PHE A 200 7.15 14.67 1.86
N LEU A 201 7.42 13.50 2.45
CA LEU A 201 7.29 13.31 3.90
C LEU A 201 8.42 13.97 4.71
N ASN A 202 9.60 14.14 4.10
CA ASN A 202 10.80 14.64 4.78
C ASN A 202 11.28 16.00 4.24
N ASN A 203 10.56 16.59 3.29
CA ASN A 203 10.94 17.84 2.62
C ASN A 203 12.36 17.80 2.04
N ILE A 204 12.71 16.69 1.39
CA ILE A 204 14.01 16.50 0.75
C ILE A 204 13.90 16.83 -0.73
N PRO A 205 14.59 17.87 -1.22
CA PRO A 205 14.50 18.23 -2.62
C PRO A 205 15.24 17.23 -3.50
N ARG A 206 14.62 16.82 -4.61
CA ARG A 206 15.19 16.00 -5.67
C ARG A 206 14.55 16.34 -6.99
N TRP A 207 15.23 16.11 -8.10
CA TRP A 207 14.79 16.48 -9.43
C TRP A 207 14.91 15.33 -10.41
N CYS A 208 14.36 15.54 -11.60
CA CYS A 208 14.59 14.65 -12.74
C CYS A 208 14.71 15.46 -14.04
N PHE A 209 15.38 14.87 -15.02
CA PHE A 209 15.20 15.28 -16.39
C PHE A 209 13.80 14.84 -16.84
N TRP A 210 12.98 15.83 -17.24
CA TRP A 210 11.66 15.60 -17.78
C TRP A 210 11.64 15.96 -19.26
N LEU A 211 11.89 14.95 -20.12
CA LEU A 211 12.20 15.11 -21.53
C LEU A 211 11.00 14.87 -22.46
N LEU A 212 9.80 14.89 -21.89
CA LEU A 212 8.57 14.77 -22.68
C LEU A 212 8.46 15.92 -23.69
N ASN A 213 8.30 15.58 -24.97
CA ASN A 213 8.18 16.54 -26.09
C ASN A 213 9.43 17.42 -26.33
N ILE A 214 10.59 17.04 -25.81
CA ILE A 214 11.85 17.73 -26.08
C ILE A 214 12.47 17.16 -27.36
N SER A 215 12.89 18.05 -28.27
CA SER A 215 13.47 17.62 -29.54
C SER A 215 14.86 17.02 -29.36
N PRO A 216 15.26 16.03 -30.19
CA PRO A 216 16.63 15.51 -30.18
C PRO A 216 17.69 16.60 -30.36
N LYS A 217 17.40 17.64 -31.14
CA LYS A 217 18.29 18.78 -31.34
C LYS A 217 18.57 19.53 -30.04
N GLU A 218 17.55 19.66 -29.19
CA GLU A 218 17.70 20.30 -27.87
C GLU A 218 18.52 19.43 -26.92
N ILE A 219 18.24 18.13 -26.86
CA ILE A 219 18.98 17.16 -26.02
C ILE A 219 20.45 17.10 -26.41
N ASN A 220 20.77 17.17 -27.72
CA ASN A 220 22.13 17.08 -28.25
C ASN A 220 23.03 18.24 -27.82
N LYS A 221 22.49 19.33 -27.29
CA LYS A 221 23.28 20.44 -26.73
C LYS A 221 24.01 20.06 -25.40
N TYR A 222 23.61 18.96 -24.76
CA TYR A 222 24.05 18.58 -23.42
C TYR A 222 24.72 17.19 -23.41
N PRO A 223 26.05 17.08 -23.59
CA PRO A 223 26.75 15.81 -23.66
C PRO A 223 26.50 14.88 -22.46
N GLU A 224 26.46 15.43 -21.22
CA GLU A 224 26.19 14.65 -20.01
C GLU A 224 24.79 14.06 -20.00
N LEU A 225 23.79 14.79 -20.50
CA LEU A 225 22.43 14.28 -20.66
C LEU A 225 22.39 13.14 -21.67
N LEU A 226 23.13 13.25 -22.79
CA LEU A 226 23.23 12.18 -23.77
C LEU A 226 23.83 10.90 -23.17
N GLU A 227 24.88 11.00 -22.36
CA GLU A 227 25.48 9.83 -21.69
C GLU A 227 24.51 9.19 -20.70
N ARG A 228 23.76 9.99 -19.94
CA ARG A 228 22.70 9.48 -19.05
C ARG A 228 21.62 8.76 -19.84
N ILE A 229 21.17 9.28 -20.97
CA ILE A 229 20.18 8.64 -21.85
C ILE A 229 20.72 7.32 -22.44
N LYS A 230 21.99 7.27 -22.88
CA LYS A 230 22.64 6.03 -23.31
C LYS A 230 22.67 4.98 -22.20
N SER A 231 22.94 5.39 -20.97
CA SER A 231 22.96 4.53 -19.80
C SER A 231 21.57 3.96 -19.48
N VAL A 232 20.50 4.77 -19.59
CA VAL A 232 19.11 4.31 -19.51
C VAL A 232 18.80 3.25 -20.56
N LYS A 233 19.17 3.51 -21.81
CA LYS A 233 18.96 2.55 -22.92
C LYS A 233 19.66 1.23 -22.67
N LYS A 234 20.94 1.28 -22.26
CA LYS A 234 21.74 0.10 -21.95
C LYS A 234 21.12 -0.72 -20.81
N MET A 235 20.79 -0.10 -19.69
CA MET A 235 20.17 -0.73 -18.52
C MET A 235 18.84 -1.43 -18.91
N ARG A 236 18.03 -0.78 -19.74
CA ARG A 236 16.77 -1.37 -20.21
C ARG A 236 16.98 -2.58 -21.12
N LEU A 237 17.95 -2.53 -22.03
CA LEU A 237 18.29 -3.65 -22.93
C LEU A 237 18.80 -4.87 -22.14
N GLU A 238 19.56 -4.67 -21.07
CA GLU A 238 20.13 -5.71 -20.21
C GLU A 238 19.11 -6.33 -19.24
N SER A 239 17.87 -5.81 -19.17
CA SER A 239 16.84 -6.31 -18.25
C SER A 239 16.39 -7.72 -18.62
N SER A 240 16.23 -8.61 -17.62
CA SER A 240 15.62 -9.93 -17.81
C SER A 240 14.12 -9.84 -18.17
N PHE A 241 13.47 -8.72 -17.83
CA PHE A 241 12.03 -8.50 -18.02
C PHE A 241 11.73 -7.89 -19.39
N LYS A 242 11.07 -8.64 -20.26
CA LYS A 242 10.76 -8.24 -21.65
C LYS A 242 10.13 -6.85 -21.77
N PRO A 243 9.07 -6.46 -21.00
CA PRO A 243 8.49 -5.12 -21.08
C PRO A 243 9.49 -3.98 -20.79
N THR A 244 10.47 -4.22 -19.92
CA THR A 244 11.54 -3.23 -19.68
C THR A 244 12.46 -3.09 -20.88
N ARG A 245 12.81 -4.20 -21.56
CA ARG A 245 13.63 -4.14 -22.78
C ARG A 245 12.93 -3.36 -23.91
N GLU A 246 11.62 -3.51 -24.05
CA GLU A 246 10.83 -2.76 -25.05
C GLU A 246 10.89 -1.25 -24.82
N LEU A 247 10.99 -0.79 -23.57
CA LEU A 247 11.16 0.64 -23.22
C LEU A 247 12.52 1.22 -23.65
N ALA A 248 13.49 0.38 -24.03
CA ALA A 248 14.79 0.87 -24.52
C ALA A 248 14.68 1.70 -25.82
N SER A 249 13.57 1.58 -26.55
CA SER A 249 13.27 2.42 -27.72
C SER A 249 12.92 3.89 -27.34
N TYR A 250 12.60 4.14 -26.07
CA TYR A 250 12.20 5.46 -25.55
C TYR A 250 13.03 5.85 -24.32
N PRO A 251 14.37 5.94 -24.43
CA PRO A 251 15.26 6.09 -23.27
C PRO A 251 15.16 7.46 -22.58
N THR A 252 14.52 8.43 -23.21
CA THR A 252 14.27 9.77 -22.68
C THR A 252 13.02 9.85 -21.80
N LEU A 253 12.17 8.82 -21.81
CA LEU A 253 10.90 8.83 -21.09
C LEU A 253 10.94 7.87 -19.90
N PHE A 254 10.21 8.21 -18.84
CA PHE A 254 9.83 7.25 -17.80
C PHE A 254 8.90 6.20 -18.38
N ARG A 255 8.77 5.04 -17.70
CA ARG A 255 7.82 4.01 -18.10
C ARG A 255 6.38 4.53 -18.14
N ASP A 256 5.98 5.27 -17.11
CA ASP A 256 4.69 5.95 -17.05
C ASP A 256 4.93 7.46 -17.17
N VAL A 257 4.06 8.14 -17.92
CA VAL A 257 4.16 9.58 -18.16
C VAL A 257 2.83 10.22 -17.75
N LYS A 258 2.74 10.66 -16.49
CA LYS A 258 1.59 11.34 -15.92
C LYS A 258 2.04 12.68 -15.37
N ASN A 259 1.45 13.75 -15.84
CA ASN A 259 1.75 15.11 -15.39
C ASN A 259 0.50 15.99 -15.51
N PRO A 260 -0.52 15.78 -14.63
CA PRO A 260 -1.74 16.60 -14.66
C PRO A 260 -1.45 18.05 -14.27
N GLU A 261 -2.32 18.97 -14.69
CA GLU A 261 -2.20 20.41 -14.40
C GLU A 261 -2.16 20.68 -12.89
N SER A 262 -3.00 19.99 -12.13
CA SER A 262 -3.01 20.03 -10.67
C SER A 262 -3.36 18.66 -10.09
N PHE A 263 -2.89 18.37 -8.88
CA PHE A 263 -3.19 17.11 -8.21
C PHE A 263 -2.96 17.16 -6.70
N ILE A 264 -3.67 16.30 -5.99
CA ILE A 264 -3.36 16.01 -4.58
C ILE A 264 -2.46 14.78 -4.53
N VAL A 265 -1.40 14.85 -3.74
CA VAL A 265 -0.47 13.74 -3.46
C VAL A 265 -0.91 12.98 -2.22
N ILE A 266 -0.83 11.64 -2.29
CA ILE A 266 -1.03 10.70 -1.18
C ILE A 266 0.23 9.83 -1.09
N PRO A 267 1.00 9.84 0.00
CA PRO A 267 2.13 8.93 0.17
C PRO A 267 1.65 7.49 0.28
N ALA A 268 2.24 6.58 -0.51
CA ALA A 268 1.89 5.16 -0.48
C ALA A 268 2.26 4.48 0.84
N THR A 269 3.22 5.03 1.58
CA THR A 269 3.62 4.53 2.91
C THR A 269 3.91 5.72 3.82
N THR A 270 3.37 5.67 5.04
CA THR A 270 3.61 6.70 6.07
C THR A 270 3.66 6.07 7.46
N SER A 271 4.25 6.78 8.43
CA SER A 271 4.38 6.31 9.80
C SER A 271 3.00 6.14 10.47
N GLU A 272 2.84 5.09 11.24
CA GLU A 272 1.69 4.82 12.13
C GLU A 272 1.54 5.84 13.25
N ARG A 273 2.62 6.56 13.59
CA ARG A 273 2.62 7.60 14.63
C ARG A 273 2.00 8.92 14.17
N ARG A 274 1.73 9.07 12.88
CA ARG A 274 1.06 10.29 12.38
C ARG A 274 -0.42 10.25 12.71
N LYS A 275 -0.92 11.36 13.27
CA LYS A 275 -2.36 11.51 13.57
C LYS A 275 -3.21 11.41 12.32
N TYR A 276 -2.71 11.94 11.19
CA TYR A 276 -3.34 11.88 9.86
C TYR A 276 -2.31 11.50 8.80
N ILE A 277 -2.77 10.86 7.71
CA ILE A 277 -1.94 10.71 6.51
C ILE A 277 -1.75 12.10 5.91
N PRO A 278 -0.52 12.55 5.64
CA PRO A 278 -0.30 13.84 5.00
C PRO A 278 -0.75 13.80 3.55
N PHE A 279 -1.45 14.84 3.13
CA PHE A 279 -1.81 15.10 1.74
C PHE A 279 -1.27 16.48 1.36
N GLY A 280 -1.05 16.75 0.06
CA GLY A 280 -0.56 18.03 -0.40
C GLY A 280 -0.98 18.33 -1.81
N PHE A 281 -1.23 19.62 -2.12
CA PHE A 281 -1.52 20.09 -3.48
C PHE A 281 -0.23 20.36 -4.24
N PHE A 282 -0.19 19.92 -5.49
CA PHE A 282 0.90 20.15 -6.43
C PHE A 282 0.34 20.44 -7.82
N ASP A 283 1.20 20.96 -8.68
CA ASP A 283 0.91 21.31 -10.05
C ASP A 283 1.82 20.57 -11.05
N LYS A 284 1.63 20.82 -12.34
CA LYS A 284 2.40 20.25 -13.46
C LYS A 284 3.91 20.53 -13.41
N ASN A 285 4.37 21.44 -12.55
CA ASN A 285 5.80 21.70 -12.39
C ASN A 285 6.48 20.61 -11.56
N HIS A 286 5.71 19.78 -10.87
CA HIS A 286 6.21 18.67 -10.06
C HIS A 286 5.89 17.32 -10.71
N ILE A 287 6.84 16.41 -10.74
CA ILE A 287 6.68 15.07 -11.32
C ILE A 287 6.44 14.04 -10.19
N PRO A 288 5.20 13.51 -10.07
CA PRO A 288 4.91 12.51 -9.05
C PRO A 288 5.51 11.15 -9.41
N LEU A 289 6.26 10.53 -8.47
CA LEU A 289 6.86 9.21 -8.65
C LEU A 289 6.01 8.09 -8.02
N ASN A 290 6.36 6.85 -8.30
CA ASN A 290 5.60 5.64 -7.98
C ASN A 290 5.42 5.31 -6.49
N SER A 291 6.08 6.01 -5.58
CA SER A 291 5.87 5.87 -4.14
C SER A 291 4.79 6.80 -3.58
N VAL A 292 4.10 7.53 -4.45
CA VAL A 292 2.89 8.28 -4.12
C VAL A 292 1.74 7.87 -5.05
N TYR A 293 0.52 8.13 -4.59
CA TYR A 293 -0.67 8.21 -5.43
C TYR A 293 -1.00 9.68 -5.70
N ILE A 294 -1.73 9.94 -6.78
CA ILE A 294 -2.19 11.26 -7.17
C ILE A 294 -3.69 11.26 -7.45
N ILE A 295 -4.35 12.34 -7.08
CA ILE A 295 -5.74 12.65 -7.43
C ILE A 295 -5.69 13.84 -8.40
N PRO A 296 -5.76 13.63 -9.72
CA PRO A 296 -5.81 14.73 -10.67
C PRO A 296 -7.02 15.64 -10.41
N ASN A 297 -6.80 16.96 -10.49
CA ASN A 297 -7.82 17.99 -10.27
C ASN A 297 -8.59 17.84 -8.92
N GLY A 298 -7.91 17.28 -7.91
CA GLY A 298 -8.50 17.13 -6.57
C GLY A 298 -8.83 18.50 -5.96
N THR A 299 -10.02 18.63 -5.39
CA THR A 299 -10.54 19.87 -4.80
C THR A 299 -10.20 20.00 -3.32
N ILE A 300 -10.45 21.19 -2.76
CA ILE A 300 -10.32 21.41 -1.30
C ILE A 300 -11.32 20.53 -0.52
N TYR A 301 -12.48 20.22 -1.09
CA TYR A 301 -13.42 19.28 -0.53
C TYR A 301 -12.81 17.87 -0.42
N ASN A 302 -12.20 17.38 -1.52
CA ASN A 302 -11.54 16.06 -1.50
C ASN A 302 -10.42 16.03 -0.45
N PHE A 303 -9.64 17.09 -0.36
CA PHE A 303 -8.59 17.23 0.65
C PHE A 303 -9.15 17.21 2.08
N GLY A 304 -10.19 17.98 2.37
CA GLY A 304 -10.83 18.05 3.67
C GLY A 304 -11.38 16.70 4.14
N VAL A 305 -12.06 15.97 3.23
CA VAL A 305 -12.57 14.62 3.53
C VAL A 305 -11.43 13.63 3.83
N LEU A 306 -10.36 13.65 3.03
CA LEU A 306 -9.21 12.76 3.21
C LEU A 306 -8.40 13.10 4.48
N MET A 307 -8.38 14.36 4.90
CA MET A 307 -7.74 14.81 6.16
C MET A 307 -8.65 14.65 7.38
N SER A 308 -9.85 14.11 7.23
CA SER A 308 -10.78 13.93 8.35
C SER A 308 -10.40 12.77 9.26
N GLU A 309 -10.85 12.84 10.50
CA GLU A 309 -10.72 11.74 11.47
C GLU A 309 -11.45 10.48 11.01
N MET A 310 -12.59 10.63 10.31
CA MET A 310 -13.33 9.52 9.74
C MET A 310 -12.51 8.72 8.72
N HIS A 311 -11.82 9.43 7.80
CA HIS A 311 -10.96 8.77 6.84
C HIS A 311 -9.73 8.15 7.51
N MET A 312 -9.14 8.83 8.50
CA MET A 312 -8.01 8.28 9.24
C MET A 312 -8.39 7.02 10.04
N THR A 313 -9.57 6.98 10.65
CA THR A 313 -10.10 5.79 11.31
C THR A 313 -10.29 4.65 10.32
N TRP A 314 -10.89 4.94 9.16
CA TRP A 314 -10.99 3.98 8.06
C TRP A 314 -9.63 3.41 7.65
N VAL A 315 -8.62 4.26 7.48
CA VAL A 315 -7.23 3.85 7.18
C VAL A 315 -6.67 2.93 8.26
N LYS A 316 -6.83 3.27 9.54
CA LYS A 316 -6.29 2.47 10.65
C LYS A 316 -6.71 1.01 10.60
N TYR A 317 -7.97 0.74 10.25
CA TYR A 317 -8.53 -0.62 10.27
C TYR A 317 -8.45 -1.35 8.93
N THR A 318 -8.56 -0.66 7.79
CA THR A 318 -8.65 -1.31 6.48
C THR A 318 -7.32 -1.37 5.73
N CYS A 319 -6.40 -0.48 6.06
CA CYS A 319 -5.13 -0.34 5.36
C CYS A 319 -4.19 -1.52 5.65
N GLY A 320 -3.50 -2.00 4.63
CA GLY A 320 -2.36 -2.89 4.84
C GLY A 320 -1.21 -2.20 5.57
N ARG A 321 -0.29 -2.99 6.09
CA ARG A 321 0.91 -2.48 6.77
C ARG A 321 2.18 -2.90 6.06
N LEU A 322 3.21 -2.08 6.21
CA LEU A 322 4.59 -2.42 5.91
C LEU A 322 5.36 -2.26 7.21
N GLU A 323 5.66 -3.35 7.89
CA GLU A 323 6.01 -3.37 9.32
C GLU A 323 4.84 -2.76 10.13
N SER A 324 5.05 -1.70 10.92
CA SER A 324 3.99 -0.94 11.60
C SER A 324 3.35 0.13 10.70
N ARG A 325 4.07 0.61 9.69
CA ARG A 325 3.71 1.77 8.86
C ARG A 325 2.46 1.51 8.02
N PHE A 326 1.61 2.51 7.88
CA PHE A 326 0.46 2.46 6.98
C PHE A 326 0.93 2.31 5.52
N ARG A 327 0.47 1.25 4.84
CA ARG A 327 0.66 1.04 3.41
C ARG A 327 -0.65 1.37 2.69
N TYR A 328 -0.85 2.65 2.41
CA TYR A 328 -2.05 3.14 1.76
C TYR A 328 -2.27 2.44 0.41
N SER A 329 -3.48 1.96 0.18
CA SER A 329 -3.87 1.33 -1.08
C SER A 329 -5.09 2.04 -1.65
N LYS A 330 -4.99 2.50 -2.90
CA LYS A 330 -6.15 3.07 -3.57
C LYS A 330 -7.30 2.05 -3.70
N ASP A 331 -6.96 0.78 -3.95
CA ASP A 331 -7.95 -0.26 -4.25
C ASP A 331 -8.67 -0.80 -3.01
N ILE A 332 -8.05 -0.71 -1.83
CA ILE A 332 -8.64 -1.14 -0.55
C ILE A 332 -9.16 0.06 0.25
N VAL A 333 -8.35 1.11 0.39
CA VAL A 333 -8.67 2.25 1.26
C VAL A 333 -9.53 3.27 0.51
N TYR A 334 -9.00 3.90 -0.52
CA TYR A 334 -9.65 5.01 -1.20
C TYR A 334 -10.94 4.60 -1.92
N ASN A 335 -10.88 3.54 -2.71
CA ASN A 335 -12.00 3.11 -3.55
C ASN A 335 -13.16 2.48 -2.76
N ASN A 336 -12.92 2.06 -1.52
CA ASN A 336 -13.95 1.52 -0.62
C ASN A 336 -14.40 2.52 0.44
N PHE A 337 -13.78 3.69 0.54
CA PHE A 337 -14.18 4.68 1.53
C PHE A 337 -15.60 5.21 1.23
N PRO A 338 -16.48 5.27 2.24
CA PRO A 338 -17.84 5.79 2.07
C PRO A 338 -17.81 7.32 2.10
N TRP A 339 -17.50 7.93 0.97
CA TRP A 339 -17.43 9.37 0.83
C TRP A 339 -18.76 10.01 1.20
N PRO A 340 -18.77 11.08 1.99
CA PRO A 340 -19.98 11.87 2.23
C PRO A 340 -20.49 12.47 0.91
N LYS A 341 -21.76 12.86 0.89
CA LYS A 341 -22.29 13.65 -0.22
C LYS A 341 -21.60 15.01 -0.19
N GLU A 342 -21.23 15.49 -1.38
CA GLU A 342 -20.71 16.86 -1.51
C GLU A 342 -21.80 17.83 -1.02
N PRO A 343 -21.47 18.81 -0.18
CA PRO A 343 -22.45 19.82 0.24
C PRO A 343 -23.00 20.52 -1.00
N SER A 344 -24.31 20.78 -1.01
CA SER A 344 -24.89 21.74 -1.95
C SER A 344 -24.36 23.14 -1.62
N GLU A 345 -24.03 23.90 -2.64
CA GLU A 345 -23.67 25.31 -2.49
C GLU A 345 -24.74 26.12 -1.74
#